data_2a22861c85a2d379d9bb98a4fa083ce0
#
_entry.id   2a22861c85a2d379d9bb98a4fa083ce0
#
_cell.length_a   1.000
_cell.length_b   1.000
_cell.length_c   1.000
_cell.angle_alpha   90.00
_cell.angle_beta   90.00
_cell.angle_gamma   90.00
#
_symmetry.space_group_name_H-M   'P 1'
#
loop_
_entity.id
_entity.type
_entity.pdbx_description
1 polymer ?
#
loop_
_entity_poly.entity_id
_entity_poly.type
_entity_poly.pdbx_seq_one_letter_code
_entity_poly.pdbx_strand_id
1 'polypeptide(L)'
;MNLHSDKEAFKEIIALAAEHFGYEQSHVEKDYWVSKMLRDISMSEYADKTYFKGGTSLSKAYGLIERFSEDLDLFVFTGDKGASKQAEKTLNKKLSKYIAELNSDIYKEDLSETGGNYRKLYFSYDNVFQGVGLKEHLEVEIKSCDLPDKKLMFYPADQRVIKPIVPSFLESIGQEELISTYGLGSFETQCINPRKTICDKVSRLVKLSYNEDAAALLAKHIRDVYDLSALYHNQEYNDYLHSEDFLDAMYRVTIEDGLNKNSRSHLSLADAPIFKDAEAVMALPEVVTAYITDLKKLTFDKSKMPPIGKAVEALKNLHEILVRFEAYRTKKQNEEQP
;
A
#
# COMPACT_ATOMS: atom_id res chain seq x y z
N MET A 1 18.94 14.12 17.42
CA MET A 1 19.76 14.02 16.17
C MET A 1 19.20 12.87 15.34
N ASN A 2 19.16 12.92 14.02
CA ASN A 2 18.74 11.78 13.21
C ASN A 2 19.89 10.78 13.05
N LEU A 3 19.60 9.47 13.06
CA LEU A 3 20.62 8.42 12.91
C LEU A 3 21.42 8.57 11.61
N HIS A 4 20.77 8.90 10.49
CA HIS A 4 21.45 9.08 9.19
C HIS A 4 22.42 10.29 9.14
N SER A 5 22.36 11.19 10.12
CA SER A 5 23.32 12.29 10.25
C SER A 5 24.67 11.83 10.85
N ASP A 6 24.67 10.68 11.52
CA ASP A 6 25.86 9.98 12.01
C ASP A 6 26.14 8.80 11.05
N LYS A 7 26.93 9.06 10.00
CA LYS A 7 27.14 8.11 8.92
C LYS A 7 27.75 6.79 9.36
N GLU A 8 28.65 6.81 10.34
CA GLU A 8 29.30 5.60 10.86
C GLU A 8 28.32 4.76 11.67
N ALA A 9 27.62 5.37 12.64
CA ALA A 9 26.60 4.69 13.42
C ALA A 9 25.45 4.18 12.53
N PHE A 10 25.03 4.95 11.53
CA PHE A 10 23.99 4.53 10.59
C PHE A 10 24.38 3.25 9.87
N LYS A 11 25.57 3.23 9.27
CA LYS A 11 26.07 2.08 8.54
C LYS A 11 26.18 0.83 9.41
N GLU A 12 26.76 0.99 10.60
CA GLU A 12 26.95 -0.11 11.54
C GLU A 12 25.61 -0.67 12.02
N ILE A 13 24.69 0.18 12.49
CA ILE A 13 23.38 -0.26 13.02
C ILE A 13 22.53 -0.92 11.95
N ILE A 14 22.49 -0.38 10.71
CA ILE A 14 21.76 -1.01 9.60
C ILE A 14 22.34 -2.39 9.30
N ALA A 15 23.68 -2.54 9.24
CA ALA A 15 24.31 -3.82 8.94
C ALA A 15 24.01 -4.86 10.02
N LEU A 16 24.14 -4.49 11.30
CA LEU A 16 23.88 -5.37 12.44
C LEU A 16 22.39 -5.78 12.52
N ALA A 17 21.47 -4.83 12.29
CA ALA A 17 20.05 -5.13 12.26
C ALA A 17 19.68 -6.09 11.11
N ALA A 18 20.29 -5.92 9.93
CA ALA A 18 20.11 -6.80 8.80
C ALA A 18 20.61 -8.22 9.09
N GLU A 19 21.78 -8.35 9.68
CA GLU A 19 22.35 -9.64 10.10
C GLU A 19 21.46 -10.33 11.14
N HIS A 20 21.03 -9.58 12.18
CA HIS A 20 20.21 -10.09 13.26
C HIS A 20 18.89 -10.72 12.78
N PHE A 21 18.20 -10.07 11.84
CA PHE A 21 16.93 -10.55 11.30
C PHE A 21 17.07 -11.42 10.03
N GLY A 22 18.27 -11.55 9.47
CA GLY A 22 18.50 -12.25 8.21
C GLY A 22 17.95 -11.51 6.98
N TYR A 23 17.91 -10.18 7.03
CA TYR A 23 17.43 -9.33 5.94
C TYR A 23 18.56 -8.77 5.10
N GLU A 24 18.24 -8.33 3.89
CA GLU A 24 19.20 -7.57 3.08
C GLU A 24 19.40 -6.16 3.70
N GLN A 25 20.64 -5.70 3.77
CA GLN A 25 20.99 -4.39 4.36
C GLN A 25 20.24 -3.23 3.69
N SER A 26 20.11 -3.28 2.37
CA SER A 26 19.34 -2.30 1.60
C SER A 26 17.85 -2.27 1.96
N HIS A 27 17.26 -3.40 2.35
CA HIS A 27 15.88 -3.45 2.84
C HIS A 27 15.74 -2.76 4.19
N VAL A 28 16.69 -2.99 5.11
CA VAL A 28 16.67 -2.33 6.42
C VAL A 28 16.90 -0.82 6.30
N GLU A 29 17.82 -0.40 5.43
CA GLU A 29 18.02 1.01 5.12
C GLU A 29 16.75 1.66 4.56
N LYS A 30 16.08 1.02 3.60
CA LYS A 30 14.82 1.50 3.04
C LYS A 30 13.71 1.56 4.09
N ASP A 31 13.63 0.55 4.96
CA ASP A 31 12.70 0.51 6.10
C ASP A 31 12.89 1.70 7.03
N TYR A 32 14.13 2.05 7.32
CA TYR A 32 14.47 3.22 8.12
C TYR A 32 13.88 4.51 7.50
N TRP A 33 14.11 4.73 6.19
CA TRP A 33 13.65 5.95 5.52
C TRP A 33 12.13 6.02 5.41
N VAL A 34 11.47 4.91 5.07
CA VAL A 34 10.00 4.83 5.06
C VAL A 34 9.43 5.11 6.45
N SER A 35 10.02 4.51 7.49
CA SER A 35 9.54 4.66 8.87
C SER A 35 9.77 6.07 9.42
N LYS A 36 10.93 6.68 9.10
CA LYS A 36 11.23 8.07 9.43
C LYS A 36 10.19 9.02 8.82
N MET A 37 9.95 8.89 7.52
CA MET A 37 8.98 9.74 6.82
C MET A 37 7.58 9.59 7.39
N LEU A 38 7.13 8.36 7.62
CA LEU A 38 5.81 8.10 8.20
C LEU A 38 5.69 8.66 9.62
N ARG A 39 6.74 8.52 10.43
CA ARG A 39 6.80 9.08 11.78
C ARG A 39 6.68 10.60 11.77
N ASP A 40 7.46 11.27 10.93
CA ASP A 40 7.44 12.73 10.81
C ASP A 40 6.02 13.24 10.49
N ILE A 41 5.30 12.54 9.61
CA ILE A 41 3.92 12.85 9.27
C ILE A 41 2.99 12.57 10.44
N SER A 42 3.15 11.43 11.12
CA SER A 42 2.29 11.00 12.24
C SER A 42 2.46 11.87 13.49
N MET A 43 3.55 12.62 13.59
CA MET A 43 3.82 13.58 14.68
C MET A 43 3.53 15.05 14.28
N SER A 44 3.00 15.28 13.08
CA SER A 44 2.70 16.62 12.56
C SER A 44 1.26 17.06 12.85
N GLU A 45 0.97 18.32 12.54
CA GLU A 45 -0.40 18.87 12.55
C GLU A 45 -1.36 18.19 11.56
N TYR A 46 -0.84 17.33 10.69
CA TYR A 46 -1.61 16.55 9.69
C TYR A 46 -1.94 15.13 10.14
N ALA A 47 -1.47 14.69 11.30
CA ALA A 47 -1.62 13.32 11.80
C ALA A 47 -3.07 12.81 11.75
N ASP A 48 -4.03 13.62 12.28
CA ASP A 48 -5.45 13.26 12.36
C ASP A 48 -6.18 13.26 11.00
N LYS A 49 -5.51 13.73 9.95
CA LYS A 49 -6.07 13.88 8.59
C LYS A 49 -5.34 13.04 7.56
N THR A 50 -4.37 12.26 8.00
CA THR A 50 -3.52 11.44 7.13
C THR A 50 -3.63 10.00 7.54
N TYR A 51 -3.91 9.13 6.57
CA TYR A 51 -4.15 7.71 6.78
C TYR A 51 -3.16 6.90 5.96
N PHE A 52 -2.36 6.11 6.63
CA PHE A 52 -1.43 5.17 6.01
C PHE A 52 -2.19 4.01 5.36
N LYS A 53 -1.85 3.64 4.13
CA LYS A 53 -2.56 2.63 3.35
C LYS A 53 -1.61 1.79 2.49
N GLY A 54 -2.20 0.92 1.67
CA GLY A 54 -1.47 0.16 0.66
C GLY A 54 -0.72 -1.05 1.21
N GLY A 55 0.17 -1.61 0.40
CA GLY A 55 0.96 -2.80 0.75
C GLY A 55 1.87 -2.56 1.95
N THR A 56 2.46 -1.36 2.06
CA THR A 56 3.35 -1.02 3.17
C THR A 56 2.60 -0.99 4.52
N SER A 57 1.33 -0.54 4.54
CA SER A 57 0.53 -0.62 5.76
C SER A 57 0.15 -2.06 6.11
N LEU A 58 -0.16 -2.91 5.12
CA LEU A 58 -0.43 -4.34 5.36
C LEU A 58 0.76 -5.04 6.03
N SER A 59 1.99 -4.71 5.62
CA SER A 59 3.21 -5.24 6.21
C SER A 59 3.50 -4.62 7.58
N LYS A 60 3.70 -3.28 7.64
CA LYS A 60 4.21 -2.59 8.82
C LYS A 60 3.21 -2.38 9.96
N ALA A 61 1.95 -2.09 9.61
CA ALA A 61 0.92 -1.76 10.60
C ALA A 61 0.10 -2.98 11.02
N TYR A 62 -0.09 -3.94 10.11
CA TYR A 62 -0.96 -5.08 10.34
C TYR A 62 -0.24 -6.43 10.42
N GLY A 63 1.00 -6.54 9.91
CA GLY A 63 1.73 -7.82 9.89
C GLY A 63 1.05 -8.91 9.05
N LEU A 64 0.30 -8.52 8.01
CA LEU A 64 -0.52 -9.42 7.21
C LEU A 64 0.20 -10.02 6.01
N ILE A 65 1.34 -9.45 5.63
CA ILE A 65 2.14 -9.89 4.49
C ILE A 65 3.63 -9.92 4.85
N GLU A 66 4.33 -10.92 4.35
CA GLU A 66 5.75 -11.21 4.63
C GLU A 66 6.66 -10.70 3.50
N ARG A 67 6.28 -9.62 2.85
CA ARG A 67 7.10 -8.98 1.83
C ARG A 67 7.46 -7.56 2.19
N PHE A 68 8.64 -7.15 1.73
CA PHE A 68 9.09 -5.78 1.81
C PHE A 68 8.23 -4.87 0.93
N SER A 69 7.94 -3.69 1.42
CA SER A 69 7.24 -2.66 0.66
C SER A 69 7.92 -1.32 0.89
N GLU A 70 8.21 -0.62 -0.19
CA GLU A 70 9.14 0.50 -0.23
C GLU A 70 8.47 1.86 -0.49
N ASP A 71 7.17 1.83 -0.80
CA ASP A 71 6.38 3.02 -1.11
C ASP A 71 5.59 3.46 0.12
N LEU A 72 5.45 4.75 0.33
CA LEU A 72 4.61 5.32 1.36
C LEU A 72 3.31 5.84 0.74
N ASP A 73 2.27 5.04 0.83
CA ASP A 73 0.94 5.38 0.34
C ASP A 73 0.12 6.07 1.42
N LEU A 74 -0.34 7.28 1.16
CA LEU A 74 -1.13 8.09 2.06
C LEU A 74 -2.47 8.47 1.45
N PHE A 75 -3.50 8.46 2.27
CA PHE A 75 -4.79 9.04 1.97
C PHE A 75 -5.03 10.22 2.89
N VAL A 76 -5.51 11.34 2.35
CA VAL A 76 -5.83 12.52 3.16
C VAL A 76 -7.32 12.80 3.12
N PHE A 77 -7.85 13.18 4.29
CA PHE A 77 -9.23 13.51 4.48
C PHE A 77 -9.38 14.61 5.54
N THR A 78 -10.13 15.67 5.25
CA THR A 78 -10.32 16.79 6.17
C THR A 78 -11.02 16.40 7.48
N GLY A 79 -11.67 15.23 7.55
CA GLY A 79 -12.53 14.84 8.66
C GLY A 79 -13.96 15.39 8.56
N ASP A 80 -14.18 16.42 7.76
CA ASP A 80 -15.48 17.03 7.52
C ASP A 80 -16.18 16.36 6.33
N LYS A 81 -17.29 15.65 6.60
CA LYS A 81 -18.12 15.00 5.57
C LYS A 81 -18.78 15.99 4.61
N GLY A 82 -18.88 17.27 4.99
CA GLY A 82 -19.38 18.36 4.16
C GLY A 82 -18.32 19.12 3.38
N ALA A 83 -17.03 18.84 3.62
CA ALA A 83 -15.95 19.58 2.95
C ALA A 83 -16.00 19.43 1.43
N SER A 84 -15.72 20.51 0.73
CA SER A 84 -15.68 20.51 -0.73
C SER A 84 -14.49 19.74 -1.28
N LYS A 85 -14.58 19.28 -2.54
CA LYS A 85 -13.43 18.73 -3.25
C LYS A 85 -12.22 19.65 -3.25
N GLN A 86 -12.45 20.98 -3.27
CA GLN A 86 -11.39 21.97 -3.21
C GLN A 86 -10.69 22.00 -1.85
N ALA A 87 -11.43 21.80 -0.74
CA ALA A 87 -10.83 21.70 0.59
C ALA A 87 -9.91 20.48 0.71
N GLU A 88 -10.34 19.32 0.19
CA GLU A 88 -9.51 18.10 0.14
C GLU A 88 -8.24 18.28 -0.70
N LYS A 89 -8.35 18.89 -1.88
CA LYS A 89 -7.20 19.24 -2.73
C LYS A 89 -6.23 20.20 -2.02
N THR A 90 -6.77 21.15 -1.28
CA THR A 90 -5.97 22.11 -0.52
C THR A 90 -5.21 21.42 0.61
N LEU A 91 -5.85 20.49 1.32
CA LEU A 91 -5.18 19.66 2.35
C LEU A 91 -4.06 18.83 1.73
N ASN A 92 -4.33 18.14 0.61
CA ASN A 92 -3.31 17.37 -0.11
C ASN A 92 -2.11 18.25 -0.50
N LYS A 93 -2.35 19.44 -1.03
CA LYS A 93 -1.28 20.39 -1.39
C LYS A 93 -0.46 20.82 -0.16
N LYS A 94 -1.14 21.12 0.97
CA LYS A 94 -0.46 21.56 2.21
C LYS A 94 0.42 20.44 2.77
N LEU A 95 -0.11 19.21 2.88
CA LEU A 95 0.67 18.06 3.35
C LEU A 95 1.87 17.79 2.44
N SER A 96 1.67 17.79 1.12
CA SER A 96 2.76 17.57 0.16
C SER A 96 3.88 18.59 0.32
N LYS A 97 3.52 19.85 0.49
CA LYS A 97 4.48 20.94 0.73
C LYS A 97 5.22 20.74 2.05
N TYR A 98 4.51 20.41 3.12
CA TYR A 98 5.10 20.14 4.43
C TYR A 98 6.14 19.00 4.36
N ILE A 99 5.78 17.87 3.71
CA ILE A 99 6.69 16.72 3.58
C ILE A 99 7.93 17.10 2.76
N ALA A 100 7.78 17.85 1.67
CA ALA A 100 8.88 18.30 0.83
C ALA A 100 9.80 19.28 1.57
N GLU A 101 9.26 20.23 2.33
CA GLU A 101 10.04 21.19 3.11
C GLU A 101 10.80 20.53 4.25
N LEU A 102 10.18 19.59 4.97
CA LEU A 102 10.79 18.86 6.08
C LEU A 102 11.97 17.99 5.63
N ASN A 103 11.98 17.54 4.38
CA ASN A 103 12.99 16.67 3.79
C ASN A 103 13.61 17.33 2.52
N SER A 104 13.82 18.65 2.57
CA SER A 104 14.26 19.45 1.42
C SER A 104 15.65 19.08 0.89
N ASP A 105 16.50 18.53 1.73
CA ASP A 105 17.84 18.04 1.40
C ASP A 105 17.85 16.84 0.44
N ILE A 106 16.79 16.02 0.50
CA ILE A 106 16.64 14.80 -0.31
C ILE A 106 15.46 14.87 -1.29
N TYR A 107 14.62 15.91 -1.24
CA TYR A 107 13.46 16.06 -2.12
C TYR A 107 13.85 16.31 -3.58
N LYS A 108 13.18 15.62 -4.51
CA LYS A 108 13.37 15.75 -5.96
C LYS A 108 12.12 16.33 -6.63
N GLU A 109 12.10 17.66 -6.73
CA GLU A 109 10.96 18.39 -7.30
C GLU A 109 10.77 18.06 -8.79
N ASP A 110 11.86 17.92 -9.53
CA ASP A 110 11.90 17.63 -10.97
C ASP A 110 11.31 16.26 -11.33
N LEU A 111 11.36 15.30 -10.41
CA LEU A 111 10.77 13.97 -10.56
C LEU A 111 9.33 13.90 -10.05
N SER A 112 8.92 14.86 -9.21
CA SER A 112 7.67 14.79 -8.46
C SER A 112 6.46 15.22 -9.28
N GLU A 113 5.36 14.42 -9.19
CA GLU A 113 4.09 14.72 -9.84
C GLU A 113 3.15 15.42 -8.86
N THR A 114 2.78 16.68 -9.16
CA THR A 114 1.93 17.49 -8.28
C THR A 114 0.58 17.79 -8.90
N GLY A 115 -0.27 16.76 -9.04
CA GLY A 115 -1.65 16.88 -9.50
C GLY A 115 -2.63 17.34 -8.40
N GLY A 116 -3.90 17.58 -8.76
CA GLY A 116 -4.91 18.07 -7.83
C GLY A 116 -5.21 17.11 -6.68
N ASN A 117 -5.76 15.92 -6.98
CA ASN A 117 -6.20 14.93 -6.00
C ASN A 117 -5.13 13.87 -5.69
N TYR A 118 -4.17 13.72 -6.58
CA TYR A 118 -3.08 12.76 -6.50
C TYR A 118 -1.77 13.50 -6.65
N ARG A 119 -0.84 13.17 -5.77
CA ARG A 119 0.52 13.68 -5.78
C ARG A 119 1.48 12.53 -5.53
N LYS A 120 2.61 12.55 -6.21
CA LYS A 120 3.68 11.59 -6.02
C LYS A 120 4.99 12.35 -5.83
N LEU A 121 5.54 12.24 -4.64
CA LEU A 121 6.77 12.92 -4.25
C LEU A 121 7.91 11.91 -4.26
N TYR A 122 9.06 12.35 -4.75
CA TYR A 122 10.28 11.55 -4.80
C TYR A 122 11.36 12.13 -3.90
N PHE A 123 12.03 11.24 -3.15
CA PHE A 123 13.11 11.61 -2.25
C PHE A 123 14.32 10.70 -2.52
N SER A 124 15.48 11.31 -2.78
CA SER A 124 16.73 10.60 -3.09
C SER A 124 17.71 10.79 -1.95
N TYR A 125 17.91 9.78 -1.16
CA TYR A 125 18.89 9.74 -0.08
C TYR A 125 20.17 9.03 -0.55
N ASP A 126 21.28 9.27 0.15
CA ASP A 126 22.55 8.57 -0.10
C ASP A 126 22.38 7.10 0.29
N ASN A 127 22.20 6.23 -0.71
CA ASN A 127 22.11 4.79 -0.48
C ASN A 127 23.47 4.26 -0.01
N VAL A 128 23.57 3.89 1.26
CA VAL A 128 24.80 3.31 1.84
C VAL A 128 24.94 1.85 1.38
N PHE A 129 23.81 1.17 1.19
CA PHE A 129 23.75 -0.22 0.77
C PHE A 129 22.99 -0.35 -0.56
N GLN A 130 23.68 -0.83 -1.58
CA GLN A 130 23.04 -1.11 -2.86
C GLN A 130 22.25 -2.40 -2.81
N GLY A 131 20.98 -2.37 -3.22
CA GLY A 131 20.08 -3.52 -3.25
C GLY A 131 19.59 -3.86 -4.65
N VAL A 132 19.42 -5.14 -4.94
CA VAL A 132 18.85 -5.59 -6.20
C VAL A 132 17.33 -5.59 -6.12
N GLY A 133 16.66 -4.88 -7.01
CA GLY A 133 15.21 -4.88 -7.14
C GLY A 133 14.47 -3.85 -6.26
N LEU A 134 15.18 -2.99 -5.53
CA LEU A 134 14.62 -1.84 -4.85
C LEU A 134 14.65 -0.61 -5.74
N LYS A 135 13.68 0.28 -5.56
CA LYS A 135 13.68 1.60 -6.18
C LYS A 135 14.79 2.46 -5.56
N GLU A 136 15.46 3.26 -6.38
CA GLU A 136 16.52 4.18 -5.93
C GLU A 136 15.98 5.31 -5.05
N HIS A 137 14.70 5.68 -5.26
CA HIS A 137 14.04 6.77 -4.55
C HIS A 137 13.01 6.23 -3.55
N LEU A 138 12.81 6.97 -2.47
CA LEU A 138 11.62 6.83 -1.64
C LEU A 138 10.46 7.55 -2.34
N GLU A 139 9.37 6.84 -2.57
CA GLU A 139 8.16 7.38 -3.19
C GLU A 139 7.09 7.59 -2.13
N VAL A 140 6.52 8.80 -2.09
CA VAL A 140 5.39 9.14 -1.23
C VAL A 140 4.20 9.49 -2.11
N GLU A 141 3.20 8.62 -2.14
CA GLU A 141 1.96 8.84 -2.87
C GLU A 141 0.88 9.38 -1.93
N ILE A 142 0.28 10.51 -2.29
CA ILE A 142 -0.76 11.15 -1.50
C ILE A 142 -2.03 11.28 -2.36
N LYS A 143 -3.11 10.66 -1.91
CA LYS A 143 -4.41 10.74 -2.56
C LYS A 143 -5.42 11.41 -1.63
N SER A 144 -6.15 12.40 -2.12
CA SER A 144 -7.26 13.01 -1.38
C SER A 144 -8.60 12.40 -1.78
N CYS A 145 -9.60 12.56 -0.90
CA CYS A 145 -10.96 12.10 -1.15
C CYS A 145 -11.62 12.91 -2.27
N ASP A 146 -12.08 12.23 -3.31
CA ASP A 146 -12.77 12.83 -4.47
C ASP A 146 -14.29 12.72 -4.40
N LEU A 147 -14.81 11.98 -3.43
CA LEU A 147 -16.21 11.61 -3.39
C LEU A 147 -17.09 12.74 -2.86
N PRO A 148 -18.21 13.03 -3.53
CA PRO A 148 -19.19 13.98 -3.02
C PRO A 148 -19.91 13.46 -1.77
N ASP A 149 -20.11 12.17 -1.65
CA ASP A 149 -20.64 11.51 -0.46
C ASP A 149 -19.54 10.70 0.26
N LYS A 150 -18.98 11.30 1.30
CA LYS A 150 -17.92 10.72 2.13
C LYS A 150 -18.40 9.58 3.04
N LYS A 151 -19.68 9.20 2.97
CA LYS A 151 -20.18 7.94 3.56
C LYS A 151 -19.52 6.72 2.92
N LEU A 152 -18.83 6.91 1.80
CA LEU A 152 -18.07 5.90 1.10
C LEU A 152 -16.68 5.62 1.70
N MET A 153 -16.26 6.28 2.76
CA MET A 153 -15.16 5.78 3.61
C MET A 153 -15.69 4.62 4.47
N PHE A 154 -15.59 3.42 3.93
CA PHE A 154 -16.30 2.21 4.31
C PHE A 154 -16.03 1.69 5.70
N TYR A 155 -14.82 1.90 6.18
CA TYR A 155 -14.35 1.36 7.44
C TYR A 155 -13.73 2.47 8.25
N PRO A 156 -13.96 2.51 9.57
CA PRO A 156 -13.24 3.43 10.43
C PRO A 156 -11.75 3.19 10.26
N ALA A 157 -10.97 4.26 10.38
CA ALA A 157 -9.53 4.14 10.43
C ALA A 157 -9.12 3.40 11.71
N ASP A 158 -8.07 2.60 11.60
CA ASP A 158 -7.46 1.92 12.73
C ASP A 158 -6.26 2.73 13.23
N GLN A 159 -6.20 2.98 14.54
CA GLN A 159 -4.97 3.46 15.18
C GLN A 159 -4.01 2.27 15.30
N ARG A 160 -2.81 2.40 14.73
CA ARG A 160 -1.81 1.32 14.75
C ARG A 160 -0.47 1.79 15.23
N VAL A 161 0.20 0.97 16.02
CA VAL A 161 1.58 1.17 16.44
C VAL A 161 2.51 0.62 15.37
N ILE A 162 3.38 1.48 14.85
CA ILE A 162 4.44 1.09 13.92
C ILE A 162 5.71 0.79 14.73
N LYS A 163 6.25 -0.40 14.49
CA LYS A 163 7.53 -0.85 15.06
C LYS A 163 8.54 -1.00 13.92
N PRO A 164 9.41 0.00 13.68
CA PRO A 164 10.44 -0.11 12.64
C PRO A 164 11.49 -1.18 12.96
N ILE A 165 12.20 -1.66 11.93
CA ILE A 165 13.20 -2.73 12.08
C ILE A 165 14.35 -2.29 13.00
N VAL A 166 14.90 -1.10 12.80
CA VAL A 166 16.08 -0.62 13.56
C VAL A 166 15.80 -0.53 15.07
N PRO A 167 14.75 0.16 15.56
CA PRO A 167 14.49 0.17 16.99
C PRO A 167 14.14 -1.23 17.54
N SER A 168 13.45 -2.08 16.78
CA SER A 168 13.18 -3.45 17.21
C SER A 168 14.48 -4.26 17.41
N PHE A 169 15.47 -4.05 16.57
CA PHE A 169 16.81 -4.63 16.74
C PHE A 169 17.49 -4.08 18.01
N LEU A 170 17.53 -2.74 18.18
CA LEU A 170 18.18 -2.11 19.32
C LEU A 170 17.55 -2.53 20.66
N GLU A 171 16.21 -2.66 20.72
CA GLU A 171 15.49 -3.21 21.86
C GLU A 171 15.95 -4.66 22.17
N SER A 172 16.07 -5.50 21.13
CA SER A 172 16.44 -6.92 21.28
C SER A 172 17.85 -7.13 21.86
N ILE A 173 18.74 -6.13 21.71
CA ILE A 173 20.12 -6.19 22.22
C ILE A 173 20.35 -5.26 23.42
N GLY A 174 19.29 -4.67 24.00
CA GLY A 174 19.38 -3.83 25.21
C GLY A 174 20.03 -2.47 24.98
N GLN A 175 19.83 -1.87 23.78
CA GLN A 175 20.40 -0.58 23.39
C GLN A 175 19.33 0.52 23.27
N GLU A 176 18.41 0.59 24.24
CA GLU A 176 17.30 1.56 24.27
C GLU A 176 17.79 3.01 24.34
N GLU A 177 19.01 3.25 24.84
CA GLU A 177 19.61 4.58 24.88
C GLU A 177 19.81 5.14 23.46
N LEU A 178 20.21 4.30 22.50
CA LEU A 178 20.37 4.71 21.10
C LEU A 178 19.03 5.05 20.47
N ILE A 179 17.95 4.35 20.84
CA ILE A 179 16.58 4.65 20.38
C ILE A 179 16.21 6.07 20.79
N SER A 180 16.46 6.42 22.06
CA SER A 180 16.19 7.75 22.60
C SER A 180 17.07 8.82 21.95
N THR A 181 18.37 8.54 21.80
CA THR A 181 19.36 9.47 21.23
C THR A 181 19.03 9.87 19.81
N TYR A 182 18.65 8.90 18.97
CA TYR A 182 18.33 9.11 17.56
C TYR A 182 16.84 9.28 17.27
N GLY A 183 16.01 9.26 18.30
CA GLY A 183 14.59 9.43 18.17
C GLY A 183 13.90 8.33 17.34
N LEU A 184 14.26 7.06 17.52
CA LEU A 184 13.84 5.95 16.65
C LEU A 184 12.60 5.20 17.13
N GLY A 185 12.11 5.41 18.33
CA GLY A 185 11.07 4.62 18.99
C GLY A 185 9.84 4.34 18.12
N SER A 186 9.04 3.38 18.53
CA SER A 186 7.73 3.11 17.92
C SER A 186 6.81 4.35 17.99
N PHE A 187 5.86 4.45 17.09
CA PHE A 187 4.92 5.57 17.02
C PHE A 187 3.55 5.08 16.53
N GLU A 188 2.52 5.85 16.83
CA GLU A 188 1.17 5.56 16.38
C GLU A 188 0.85 6.33 15.09
N THR A 189 0.05 5.71 14.22
CA THR A 189 -0.47 6.33 13.01
C THR A 189 -1.88 5.84 12.68
N GLN A 190 -2.64 6.69 12.02
CA GLN A 190 -3.93 6.31 11.46
C GLN A 190 -3.72 5.44 10.22
N CYS A 191 -4.41 4.31 10.11
CA CYS A 191 -4.32 3.40 8.98
C CYS A 191 -5.68 3.16 8.33
N ILE A 192 -5.70 3.02 7.02
CA ILE A 192 -6.87 2.51 6.31
C ILE A 192 -7.03 1.02 6.63
N ASN A 193 -8.24 0.61 6.99
CA ASN A 193 -8.54 -0.79 7.28
C ASN A 193 -8.20 -1.69 6.09
N PRO A 194 -7.60 -2.88 6.31
CA PRO A 194 -7.22 -3.82 5.25
C PRO A 194 -8.35 -4.20 4.30
N ARG A 195 -9.59 -4.23 4.77
CA ARG A 195 -10.78 -4.54 3.95
C ARG A 195 -10.93 -3.58 2.76
N LYS A 196 -10.65 -2.30 2.95
CA LYS A 196 -10.63 -1.33 1.84
C LYS A 196 -9.46 -1.61 0.88
N THR A 197 -8.29 -1.93 1.41
CA THR A 197 -7.12 -2.28 0.60
C THR A 197 -7.38 -3.52 -0.26
N ILE A 198 -8.09 -4.52 0.26
CA ILE A 198 -8.53 -5.70 -0.50
C ILE A 198 -9.39 -5.26 -1.69
N CYS A 199 -10.43 -4.46 -1.46
CA CYS A 199 -11.32 -3.98 -2.53
C CYS A 199 -10.55 -3.21 -3.62
N ASP A 200 -9.61 -2.34 -3.23
CA ASP A 200 -8.80 -1.58 -4.19
C ASP A 200 -7.90 -2.48 -5.04
N LYS A 201 -7.29 -3.52 -4.44
CA LYS A 201 -6.46 -4.48 -5.15
C LYS A 201 -7.27 -5.38 -6.09
N VAL A 202 -8.40 -5.90 -5.63
CA VAL A 202 -9.33 -6.69 -6.46
C VAL A 202 -9.77 -5.85 -7.66
N SER A 203 -10.24 -4.61 -7.42
CA SER A 203 -10.63 -3.69 -8.48
C SER A 203 -9.53 -3.46 -9.51
N ARG A 204 -8.29 -3.25 -9.04
CA ARG A 204 -7.13 -3.04 -9.93
C ARG A 204 -6.85 -4.25 -10.77
N LEU A 205 -6.75 -5.44 -10.17
CA LEU A 205 -6.43 -6.67 -10.91
C LEU A 205 -7.52 -7.03 -11.92
N VAL A 206 -8.80 -6.82 -11.58
CA VAL A 206 -9.90 -7.00 -12.54
C VAL A 206 -9.68 -6.13 -13.76
N LYS A 207 -9.46 -4.84 -13.59
CA LYS A 207 -9.22 -3.90 -14.70
C LYS A 207 -7.99 -4.28 -15.53
N LEU A 208 -6.90 -4.67 -14.89
CA LEU A 208 -5.67 -5.06 -15.57
C LEU A 208 -5.87 -6.32 -16.43
N SER A 209 -6.69 -7.28 -15.97
CA SER A 209 -6.95 -8.54 -16.69
C SER A 209 -7.68 -8.35 -18.02
N TYR A 210 -8.36 -7.21 -18.22
CA TYR A 210 -9.07 -6.87 -19.46
C TYR A 210 -8.25 -6.00 -20.43
N ASN A 211 -7.02 -5.63 -20.05
CA ASN A 211 -6.18 -4.81 -20.92
C ASN A 211 -5.53 -5.64 -22.03
N GLU A 212 -5.21 -5.03 -23.16
CA GLU A 212 -4.51 -5.70 -24.28
C GLU A 212 -3.13 -6.22 -23.83
N ASP A 213 -2.42 -5.45 -22.99
CA ASP A 213 -1.13 -5.81 -22.39
C ASP A 213 -1.28 -6.44 -21.00
N ALA A 214 -2.32 -7.23 -20.77
CA ALA A 214 -2.63 -7.81 -19.46
C ALA A 214 -1.44 -8.51 -18.80
N ALA A 215 -0.66 -9.29 -19.58
CA ALA A 215 0.51 -10.01 -19.09
C ALA A 215 1.55 -9.07 -18.46
N ALA A 216 1.98 -8.05 -19.18
CA ALA A 216 2.99 -7.09 -18.71
C ALA A 216 2.47 -6.25 -17.53
N LEU A 217 1.20 -5.85 -17.58
CA LEU A 217 0.59 -5.06 -16.51
C LEU A 217 0.41 -5.88 -15.23
N LEU A 218 -0.04 -7.11 -15.31
CA LEU A 218 -0.18 -8.00 -14.15
C LEU A 218 1.18 -8.38 -13.57
N ALA A 219 2.18 -8.65 -14.41
CA ALA A 219 3.56 -8.85 -13.96
C ALA A 219 4.09 -7.63 -13.18
N LYS A 220 3.85 -6.43 -13.67
CA LYS A 220 4.21 -5.18 -12.97
C LYS A 220 3.49 -5.02 -11.63
N HIS A 221 2.27 -5.54 -11.51
CA HIS A 221 1.44 -5.49 -10.31
C HIS A 221 1.42 -6.82 -9.53
N ILE A 222 2.43 -7.67 -9.71
CA ILE A 222 2.51 -9.01 -9.09
C ILE A 222 2.41 -8.95 -7.56
N ARG A 223 2.81 -7.85 -6.95
CA ARG A 223 2.67 -7.60 -5.50
C ARG A 223 1.19 -7.64 -5.06
N ASP A 224 0.26 -7.19 -5.91
CA ASP A 224 -1.17 -7.22 -5.57
C ASP A 224 -1.71 -8.66 -5.59
N VAL A 225 -1.23 -9.49 -6.51
CA VAL A 225 -1.55 -10.93 -6.55
C VAL A 225 -1.09 -11.63 -5.28
N TYR A 226 0.14 -11.38 -4.87
CA TYR A 226 0.70 -11.92 -3.63
C TYR A 226 -0.10 -11.45 -2.39
N ASP A 227 -0.36 -10.15 -2.28
CA ASP A 227 -1.07 -9.57 -1.15
C ASP A 227 -2.47 -10.15 -1.01
N LEU A 228 -3.21 -10.26 -2.12
CA LEU A 228 -4.54 -10.87 -2.13
C LEU A 228 -4.49 -12.36 -1.81
N SER A 229 -3.47 -13.08 -2.28
CA SER A 229 -3.27 -14.47 -1.91
C SER A 229 -3.00 -14.63 -0.42
N ALA A 230 -2.14 -13.80 0.17
CA ALA A 230 -1.85 -13.82 1.60
C ALA A 230 -3.11 -13.51 2.44
N LEU A 231 -3.87 -12.51 2.04
CA LEU A 231 -5.12 -12.12 2.71
C LEU A 231 -6.21 -13.19 2.55
N TYR A 232 -6.32 -13.82 1.37
CA TYR A 232 -7.26 -14.92 1.15
C TYR A 232 -6.96 -16.13 2.06
N HIS A 233 -5.70 -16.43 2.35
CA HIS A 233 -5.31 -17.54 3.24
C HIS A 233 -5.30 -17.14 4.73
N ASN A 234 -5.60 -15.89 5.07
CA ASN A 234 -5.86 -15.45 6.44
C ASN A 234 -7.34 -15.62 6.76
N GLN A 235 -7.66 -16.32 7.86
CA GLN A 235 -9.05 -16.69 8.19
C GLN A 235 -9.98 -15.48 8.29
N GLU A 236 -9.57 -14.40 8.96
CA GLU A 236 -10.39 -13.19 9.12
C GLU A 236 -10.79 -12.58 7.78
N TYR A 237 -9.81 -12.47 6.85
CA TYR A 237 -10.05 -11.85 5.55
C TYR A 237 -10.70 -12.81 4.55
N ASN A 238 -10.50 -14.11 4.72
CA ASN A 238 -11.27 -15.12 3.98
C ASN A 238 -12.76 -15.05 4.32
N ASP A 239 -13.09 -15.00 5.61
CA ASP A 239 -14.47 -14.85 6.07
C ASP A 239 -15.08 -13.52 5.54
N TYR A 240 -14.31 -12.43 5.58
CA TYR A 240 -14.74 -11.16 5.02
C TYR A 240 -15.03 -11.26 3.51
N LEU A 241 -14.14 -11.86 2.72
CA LEU A 241 -14.30 -12.03 1.27
C LEU A 241 -15.57 -12.80 0.89
N HIS A 242 -16.03 -13.70 1.77
CA HIS A 242 -17.25 -14.47 1.59
C HIS A 242 -18.51 -13.80 2.15
N SER A 243 -18.38 -12.67 2.83
CA SER A 243 -19.48 -11.95 3.50
C SER A 243 -20.26 -11.02 2.55
N GLU A 244 -21.45 -10.59 2.98
CA GLU A 244 -22.21 -9.53 2.31
C GLU A 244 -21.51 -8.17 2.43
N ASP A 245 -20.75 -7.93 3.52
CA ASP A 245 -19.97 -6.71 3.70
C ASP A 245 -18.98 -6.49 2.56
N PHE A 246 -18.33 -7.55 2.08
CA PHE A 246 -17.44 -7.47 0.92
C PHE A 246 -18.21 -7.09 -0.36
N LEU A 247 -19.38 -7.70 -0.58
CA LEU A 247 -20.21 -7.40 -1.75
C LEU A 247 -20.68 -5.94 -1.72
N ASP A 248 -21.11 -5.45 -0.57
CA ASP A 248 -21.47 -4.03 -0.36
C ASP A 248 -20.26 -3.10 -0.61
N ALA A 249 -19.10 -3.44 -0.07
CA ALA A 249 -17.88 -2.66 -0.26
C ALA A 249 -17.46 -2.60 -1.73
N MET A 250 -17.50 -3.72 -2.45
CA MET A 250 -17.22 -3.77 -3.90
C MET A 250 -18.25 -2.98 -4.71
N TYR A 251 -19.54 -3.03 -4.35
CA TYR A 251 -20.57 -2.22 -4.99
C TYR A 251 -20.26 -0.72 -4.89
N ARG A 252 -19.88 -0.27 -3.72
CA ARG A 252 -19.47 1.13 -3.50
C ARG A 252 -18.19 1.48 -4.27
N VAL A 253 -17.20 0.57 -4.36
CA VAL A 253 -16.01 0.77 -5.20
C VAL A 253 -16.39 0.95 -6.68
N THR A 254 -17.40 0.24 -7.18
CA THR A 254 -17.90 0.44 -8.56
C THR A 254 -18.51 1.83 -8.75
N ILE A 255 -19.25 2.35 -7.75
CA ILE A 255 -19.79 3.71 -7.79
C ILE A 255 -18.66 4.73 -7.78
N GLU A 256 -17.67 4.57 -6.87
CA GLU A 256 -16.48 5.43 -6.80
C GLU A 256 -15.74 5.48 -8.14
N ASP A 257 -15.56 4.32 -8.75
CA ASP A 257 -14.88 4.19 -10.03
C ASP A 257 -15.65 4.87 -11.18
N GLY A 258 -16.96 4.71 -11.22
CA GLY A 258 -17.83 5.36 -12.19
C GLY A 258 -17.86 6.88 -12.09
N LEU A 259 -17.66 7.42 -10.88
CA LEU A 259 -17.57 8.87 -10.65
C LEU A 259 -16.21 9.45 -11.03
N ASN A 260 -15.17 8.62 -11.13
CA ASN A 260 -13.81 9.04 -11.44
C ASN A 260 -13.53 9.00 -12.95
N LYS A 261 -14.19 9.89 -13.70
CA LYS A 261 -14.10 9.99 -15.17
C LYS A 261 -12.68 10.23 -15.73
N ASN A 262 -11.70 10.54 -14.88
CA ASN A 262 -10.31 10.77 -15.26
C ASN A 262 -9.42 9.54 -15.04
N SER A 263 -9.98 8.38 -14.75
CA SER A 263 -9.25 7.13 -14.69
C SER A 263 -8.59 6.87 -16.06
N ARG A 264 -7.28 6.69 -16.07
CA ARG A 264 -6.50 6.33 -17.27
C ARG A 264 -6.89 4.96 -17.84
N SER A 265 -7.65 4.17 -17.09
CA SER A 265 -8.24 2.94 -17.60
C SER A 265 -9.58 3.25 -18.26
N HIS A 266 -9.73 2.91 -19.52
CA HIS A 266 -10.99 3.03 -20.27
C HIS A 266 -12.06 2.06 -19.78
N LEU A 267 -11.72 1.14 -18.87
CA LEU A 267 -12.59 0.11 -18.34
C LEU A 267 -13.02 0.46 -16.91
N SER A 268 -14.32 0.60 -16.70
CA SER A 268 -14.92 0.70 -15.37
C SER A 268 -15.22 -0.69 -14.81
N LEU A 269 -15.17 -0.87 -13.50
CA LEU A 269 -15.70 -2.08 -12.85
C LEU A 269 -17.18 -2.29 -13.10
N ALA A 270 -17.92 -1.22 -13.42
CA ALA A 270 -19.31 -1.34 -13.83
C ALA A 270 -19.47 -2.13 -15.14
N ASP A 271 -18.45 -2.09 -16.00
CA ASP A 271 -18.46 -2.75 -17.31
C ASP A 271 -17.80 -4.14 -17.28
N ALA A 272 -16.86 -4.37 -16.34
CA ALA A 272 -16.12 -5.62 -16.21
C ALA A 272 -15.88 -5.98 -14.74
N PRO A 273 -16.90 -6.50 -14.04
CA PRO A 273 -16.81 -6.73 -12.59
C PRO A 273 -16.09 -8.02 -12.19
N ILE A 274 -15.77 -8.91 -13.13
CA ILE A 274 -15.12 -10.19 -12.85
C ILE A 274 -13.78 -10.31 -13.58
N PHE A 275 -12.87 -11.15 -13.04
CA PHE A 275 -11.63 -11.48 -13.72
C PHE A 275 -11.89 -12.15 -15.07
N LYS A 276 -11.17 -11.71 -16.08
CA LYS A 276 -11.06 -12.44 -17.33
C LYS A 276 -10.13 -13.63 -17.12
N ASP A 277 -10.68 -14.82 -17.00
CA ASP A 277 -9.96 -16.10 -16.86
C ASP A 277 -8.72 -16.04 -15.95
N ALA A 278 -8.94 -16.09 -14.63
CA ALA A 278 -7.87 -15.98 -13.64
C ALA A 278 -6.77 -17.06 -13.76
N GLU A 279 -7.14 -18.28 -14.23
CA GLU A 279 -6.18 -19.37 -14.42
C GLU A 279 -5.27 -19.11 -15.61
N ALA A 280 -5.84 -18.72 -16.75
CA ALA A 280 -5.07 -18.38 -17.94
C ALA A 280 -4.15 -17.18 -17.68
N VAL A 281 -4.63 -16.16 -16.95
CA VAL A 281 -3.85 -14.99 -16.57
C VAL A 281 -2.63 -15.37 -15.72
N MET A 282 -2.81 -16.27 -14.74
CA MET A 282 -1.70 -16.71 -13.87
C MET A 282 -0.75 -17.69 -14.58
N ALA A 283 -1.13 -18.25 -15.72
CA ALA A 283 -0.28 -19.11 -16.53
C ALA A 283 0.59 -18.32 -17.55
N LEU A 284 0.40 -17.00 -17.69
CA LEU A 284 1.21 -16.17 -18.59
C LEU A 284 2.67 -16.17 -18.15
N PRO A 285 3.64 -16.41 -19.07
CA PRO A 285 5.06 -16.54 -18.71
C PRO A 285 5.62 -15.33 -17.96
N GLU A 286 5.22 -14.13 -18.31
CA GLU A 286 5.65 -12.88 -17.65
C GLU A 286 5.14 -12.81 -16.21
N VAL A 287 3.90 -13.23 -15.95
CA VAL A 287 3.30 -13.25 -14.61
C VAL A 287 3.96 -14.30 -13.73
N VAL A 288 4.18 -15.51 -14.28
CA VAL A 288 4.90 -16.60 -13.60
C VAL A 288 6.32 -16.14 -13.21
N THR A 289 7.04 -15.55 -14.17
CA THR A 289 8.41 -15.05 -13.96
C THR A 289 8.43 -13.98 -12.86
N ALA A 290 7.55 -12.99 -12.93
CA ALA A 290 7.45 -11.93 -11.94
C ALA A 290 7.14 -12.49 -10.53
N TYR A 291 6.26 -13.49 -10.43
CA TYR A 291 5.94 -14.13 -9.14
C TYR A 291 7.15 -14.89 -8.57
N ILE A 292 7.81 -15.72 -9.37
CA ILE A 292 8.89 -16.60 -8.90
C ILE A 292 10.20 -15.83 -8.66
N THR A 293 10.49 -14.81 -9.48
CA THR A 293 11.79 -14.12 -9.45
C THR A 293 11.72 -12.75 -8.79
N ASP A 294 10.81 -11.88 -9.23
CA ASP A 294 10.84 -10.49 -8.79
C ASP A 294 10.22 -10.31 -7.40
N LEU A 295 9.11 -10.99 -7.14
CA LEU A 295 8.49 -10.98 -5.83
C LEU A 295 9.41 -11.62 -4.75
N LYS A 296 10.13 -12.69 -5.10
CA LYS A 296 11.06 -13.36 -4.20
C LYS A 296 12.18 -12.43 -3.68
N LYS A 297 12.59 -11.44 -4.49
CA LYS A 297 13.59 -10.43 -4.06
C LYS A 297 13.07 -9.53 -2.95
N LEU A 298 11.77 -9.36 -2.87
CA LEU A 298 11.09 -8.49 -1.92
C LEU A 298 10.58 -9.25 -0.67
N THR A 299 10.64 -10.56 -0.65
CA THR A 299 10.15 -11.35 0.49
C THR A 299 11.20 -11.36 1.61
N PHE A 300 10.78 -11.04 2.85
CA PHE A 300 11.66 -11.03 4.02
C PHE A 300 12.31 -12.39 4.25
N ASP A 301 11.50 -13.43 4.33
CA ASP A 301 11.94 -14.81 4.46
C ASP A 301 11.57 -15.57 3.18
N LYS A 302 12.58 -15.83 2.35
CA LYS A 302 12.41 -16.52 1.07
C LYS A 302 11.83 -17.93 1.21
N SER A 303 11.95 -18.55 2.40
CA SER A 303 11.38 -19.87 2.70
C SER A 303 9.87 -19.82 2.94
N LYS A 304 9.34 -18.66 3.34
CA LYS A 304 7.92 -18.44 3.59
C LYS A 304 7.14 -17.97 2.37
N MET A 305 7.81 -17.77 1.23
CA MET A 305 7.10 -17.34 0.02
C MET A 305 6.10 -18.42 -0.41
N PRO A 306 4.79 -18.10 -0.52
CA PRO A 306 3.81 -19.07 -0.94
C PRO A 306 4.10 -19.59 -2.35
N PRO A 307 3.93 -20.89 -2.62
CA PRO A 307 4.05 -21.41 -3.98
C PRO A 307 2.97 -20.74 -4.87
N ILE A 308 3.30 -20.56 -6.15
CA ILE A 308 2.41 -19.90 -7.13
C ILE A 308 1.02 -20.55 -7.18
N GLY A 309 0.93 -21.87 -6.93
CA GLY A 309 -0.35 -22.59 -6.86
C GLY A 309 -1.33 -22.02 -5.84
N LYS A 310 -0.86 -21.48 -4.71
CA LYS A 310 -1.71 -20.80 -3.73
C LYS A 310 -2.24 -19.46 -4.27
N ALA A 311 -1.45 -18.75 -5.05
CA ALA A 311 -1.92 -17.53 -5.69
C ALA A 311 -2.97 -17.81 -6.76
N VAL A 312 -2.78 -18.87 -7.54
CA VAL A 312 -3.78 -19.36 -8.53
C VAL A 312 -5.07 -19.76 -7.83
N GLU A 313 -4.98 -20.51 -6.73
CA GLU A 313 -6.15 -20.90 -5.92
C GLU A 313 -6.91 -19.67 -5.41
N ALA A 314 -6.21 -18.72 -4.83
CA ALA A 314 -6.83 -17.50 -4.32
C ALA A 314 -7.53 -16.69 -5.41
N LEU A 315 -6.92 -16.53 -6.60
CA LEU A 315 -7.55 -15.81 -7.71
C LEU A 315 -8.74 -16.56 -8.31
N LYS A 316 -8.72 -17.89 -8.35
CA LYS A 316 -9.88 -18.69 -8.77
C LYS A 316 -11.07 -18.49 -7.83
N ASN A 317 -10.83 -18.58 -6.53
CA ASN A 317 -11.89 -18.37 -5.53
C ASN A 317 -12.39 -16.91 -5.52
N LEU A 318 -11.49 -15.93 -5.70
CA LEU A 318 -11.90 -14.55 -5.89
C LEU A 318 -12.77 -14.35 -7.14
N HIS A 319 -12.48 -15.05 -8.22
CA HIS A 319 -13.35 -15.06 -9.41
C HIS A 319 -14.76 -15.57 -9.08
N GLU A 320 -14.89 -16.68 -8.36
CA GLU A 320 -16.19 -17.20 -7.94
C GLU A 320 -16.97 -16.22 -7.03
N ILE A 321 -16.26 -15.54 -6.11
CA ILE A 321 -16.83 -14.49 -5.27
C ILE A 321 -17.32 -13.32 -6.13
N LEU A 322 -16.57 -12.93 -7.17
CA LEU A 322 -16.95 -11.84 -8.07
C LEU A 322 -18.13 -12.22 -8.98
N VAL A 323 -18.30 -13.49 -9.33
CA VAL A 323 -19.53 -13.98 -10.00
C VAL A 323 -20.76 -13.78 -9.10
N ARG A 324 -20.63 -14.04 -7.80
CA ARG A 324 -21.69 -13.72 -6.82
C ARG A 324 -21.92 -12.23 -6.69
N PHE A 325 -20.87 -11.44 -6.72
CA PHE A 325 -20.93 -9.98 -6.72
C PHE A 325 -21.72 -9.43 -7.92
N GLU A 326 -21.58 -10.02 -9.11
CA GLU A 326 -22.34 -9.60 -10.29
C GLU A 326 -23.86 -9.71 -10.07
N ALA A 327 -24.31 -10.84 -9.52
CA ALA A 327 -25.71 -11.02 -9.17
C ALA A 327 -26.19 -10.02 -8.11
N TYR A 328 -25.35 -9.76 -7.09
CA TYR A 328 -25.61 -8.77 -6.04
C TYR A 328 -25.74 -7.35 -6.62
N ARG A 329 -24.80 -6.96 -7.48
CA ARG A 329 -24.79 -5.66 -8.16
C ARG A 329 -26.05 -5.43 -8.98
N THR A 330 -26.45 -6.42 -9.78
CA THR A 330 -27.67 -6.34 -10.60
C THR A 330 -28.92 -6.14 -9.74
N LYS A 331 -29.01 -6.85 -8.62
CA LYS A 331 -30.13 -6.68 -7.66
C LYS A 331 -30.15 -5.25 -7.09
N LYS A 332 -29.01 -4.72 -6.63
CA LYS A 332 -28.90 -3.37 -6.08
C LYS A 332 -29.27 -2.28 -7.10
N GLN A 333 -28.81 -2.41 -8.32
CA GLN A 333 -29.14 -1.48 -9.40
C GLN A 333 -30.64 -1.45 -9.70
N ASN A 334 -31.32 -2.59 -9.64
CA ASN A 334 -32.77 -2.68 -9.83
C ASN A 334 -33.55 -2.07 -8.66
N GLU A 335 -33.04 -2.18 -7.43
CA GLU A 335 -33.66 -1.58 -6.23
C GLU A 335 -33.49 -0.05 -6.18
N GLU A 336 -32.43 0.49 -6.80
CA GLU A 336 -32.13 1.94 -6.85
C GLU A 336 -32.75 2.65 -8.08
N GLN A 337 -33.32 1.91 -9.02
CA GLN A 337 -34.10 2.50 -10.12
C GLN A 337 -35.48 2.89 -9.60
N PRO A 338 -35.89 4.18 -9.73
CA PRO A 338 -37.17 4.69 -9.22
C PRO A 338 -38.38 4.08 -9.91
#